data_d7fcabb2c2a506e58c218d696bafa0be
#
_entry.id   d7fcabb2c2a506e58c218d696bafa0be
#
_cell.length_a   1.000
_cell.length_b   1.000
_cell.length_c   1.000
_cell.angle_alpha   90.00
_cell.angle_beta   90.00
_cell.angle_gamma   90.00
#
_symmetry.space_group_name_H-M   'P 1'
#
loop_
_entity.id
_entity.type
_entity.pdbx_description
1 polymer ?
#
loop_
_entity_poly.entity_id
_entity_poly.type
_entity_poly.pdbx_seq_one_letter_code
_entity_poly.pdbx_strand_id
1 'polypeptide(L)'
;MNTVLTSSVKSGDLRLHVTEQGDPDAPTVVLVHGYPDNSSIWDGVAERLAGRFRVVRYDVRGCGESEAPKDRRDYSLDQLGADLAAVVRAVSPNAPVHLVAHDGGSIQAWHAVTEPEYAELFASYTSISGPDLDHIAHWMRATVRRGRVGAALRQLLHSWYIGFFQLPVLPELAMRFPLVLHRLHAKARDARNGIQLYRVNMLGRLSQRTERRTAVPVQQIVLTRDAYVTPALVSAAEPFVDRLWRRELPFSHWAPREHPGAIAEFVGDFVAHLDGAPAGRGLVGARVDRPTRPFAGKLVLITGAGSGIGRATALAFAEQGADVLAVDIDEGSAVATANTARQYVVDAHAFAGDVSDAAGMSALAEKVRTEFGVPDIVMANAGIGMAGPFLDTDEADWQRIINVNLLGVVHTLKAFAPLLVERDQGGQLVVTASAAAFLPWPSLAAYSTTKAAVLSLAQSLRTELLPHGIGVSAICPGIVATNNTNTTRFVGQDAQAERDSQQRTTAMYAKRHYGPERVATAVLKAVRENIAVLPVTPEAHLAAVGSRLSPGVVRWLGKWANPPR
;
A
#
# COMPACT_ATOMS: atom_id res chain seq x y z
N MET A 1 18.35 -8.71 25.89
CA MET A 1 18.48 -7.27 25.56
C MET A 1 19.68 -7.14 24.66
N ASN A 2 19.51 -6.73 23.43
CA ASN A 2 20.65 -6.49 22.53
C ASN A 2 21.42 -5.26 23.04
N THR A 3 22.66 -5.47 23.45
CA THR A 3 23.52 -4.39 23.91
C THR A 3 23.82 -3.45 22.75
N VAL A 4 23.57 -2.17 22.92
CA VAL A 4 23.96 -1.14 21.95
C VAL A 4 25.39 -0.72 22.29
N LEU A 5 26.32 -0.94 21.37
CA LEU A 5 27.69 -0.49 21.46
C LEU A 5 27.83 0.88 20.80
N THR A 6 28.61 1.74 21.40
CA THR A 6 28.86 3.10 20.89
C THR A 6 30.34 3.27 20.61
N SER A 7 30.68 3.82 19.46
CA SER A 7 32.04 4.07 19.03
C SER A 7 32.14 5.38 18.24
N SER A 8 33.33 5.75 17.81
CA SER A 8 33.52 6.87 16.88
C SER A 8 34.47 6.50 15.76
N VAL A 9 34.15 6.93 14.55
CA VAL A 9 34.96 6.73 13.36
C VAL A 9 35.52 8.08 12.90
N LYS A 10 36.82 8.09 12.61
CA LYS A 10 37.49 9.29 12.06
C LYS A 10 37.26 9.38 10.54
N SER A 11 36.76 10.52 10.08
CA SER A 11 36.65 10.85 8.66
C SER A 11 37.23 12.25 8.41
N GLY A 12 38.37 12.31 7.74
CA GLY A 12 39.16 13.56 7.67
C GLY A 12 39.54 14.07 9.06
N ASP A 13 39.15 15.31 9.36
CA ASP A 13 39.36 15.95 10.65
C ASP A 13 38.20 15.76 11.64
N LEU A 14 37.11 15.09 11.24
CA LEU A 14 35.92 14.90 12.04
C LEU A 14 35.84 13.50 12.66
N ARG A 15 35.14 13.43 13.81
CA ARG A 15 34.71 12.17 14.42
C ARG A 15 33.22 12.00 14.24
N LEU A 16 32.85 10.87 13.66
CA LEU A 16 31.46 10.47 13.45
C LEU A 16 31.05 9.50 14.56
N HIS A 17 29.93 9.78 15.17
CA HIS A 17 29.33 8.92 16.20
C HIS A 17 28.66 7.72 15.54
N VAL A 18 29.00 6.52 16.01
CA VAL A 18 28.51 5.24 15.48
C VAL A 18 27.91 4.42 16.59
N THR A 19 26.77 3.81 16.33
CA THR A 19 26.13 2.84 17.24
C THR A 19 25.92 1.52 16.51
N GLU A 20 26.16 0.41 17.22
CA GLU A 20 26.06 -0.94 16.70
C GLU A 20 25.21 -1.82 17.62
N GLN A 21 24.42 -2.72 17.05
CA GLN A 21 23.63 -3.71 17.79
C GLN A 21 23.40 -4.96 16.93
N GLY A 22 23.08 -6.08 17.58
CA GLY A 22 22.90 -7.38 16.95
C GLY A 22 24.15 -8.25 17.02
N ASP A 23 24.12 -9.38 16.31
CA ASP A 23 25.24 -10.32 16.26
C ASP A 23 26.36 -9.75 15.38
N PRO A 24 27.60 -9.59 15.90
CA PRO A 24 28.73 -9.06 15.13
C PRO A 24 29.12 -9.93 13.92
N ASP A 25 28.79 -11.23 13.95
CA ASP A 25 29.11 -12.18 12.87
C ASP A 25 28.00 -12.27 11.81
N ALA A 26 26.83 -11.63 12.04
CA ALA A 26 25.74 -11.58 11.09
C ALA A 26 26.03 -10.57 9.94
N PRO A 27 25.34 -10.70 8.78
CA PRO A 27 25.44 -9.71 7.71
C PRO A 27 25.20 -8.29 8.21
N THR A 28 26.06 -7.35 7.80
CA THR A 28 26.01 -5.98 8.30
C THR A 28 25.05 -5.11 7.50
N VAL A 29 24.13 -4.45 8.20
CA VAL A 29 23.20 -3.44 7.66
C VAL A 29 23.58 -2.07 8.20
N VAL A 30 23.89 -1.12 7.34
CA VAL A 30 24.24 0.26 7.69
C VAL A 30 23.04 1.18 7.41
N LEU A 31 22.58 1.92 8.43
CA LEU A 31 21.43 2.82 8.36
C LEU A 31 21.89 4.28 8.37
N VAL A 32 21.44 5.07 7.39
CA VAL A 32 21.82 6.47 7.19
C VAL A 32 20.60 7.37 7.25
N HIS A 33 20.58 8.28 8.21
CA HIS A 33 19.48 9.23 8.41
C HIS A 33 19.59 10.43 7.49
N GLY A 34 18.47 11.16 7.33
CA GLY A 34 18.40 12.40 6.56
C GLY A 34 18.13 13.64 7.40
N TYR A 35 17.56 14.64 6.78
CA TYR A 35 17.25 15.94 7.36
C TYR A 35 15.81 15.99 7.88
N PRO A 36 15.54 16.60 9.04
CA PRO A 36 16.47 17.20 10.03
C PRO A 36 16.80 16.24 11.19
N ASP A 37 16.88 14.95 10.91
CA ASP A 37 17.03 13.88 11.88
C ASP A 37 18.48 13.63 12.30
N ASN A 38 18.66 12.62 13.16
CA ASN A 38 19.89 11.94 13.48
C ASN A 38 19.64 10.42 13.51
N SER A 39 20.62 9.64 13.91
CA SER A 39 20.54 8.17 13.89
C SER A 39 19.37 7.59 14.68
N SER A 40 18.76 8.34 15.61
CA SER A 40 17.60 7.88 16.41
C SER A 40 16.32 7.64 15.61
N ILE A 41 16.19 8.19 14.38
CA ILE A 41 15.05 7.87 13.51
C ILE A 41 14.96 6.36 13.24
N TRP A 42 16.09 5.68 13.35
CA TRP A 42 16.22 4.26 13.07
C TRP A 42 16.04 3.35 14.29
N ASP A 43 15.79 3.88 15.51
CA ASP A 43 15.73 3.08 16.74
C ASP A 43 14.80 1.87 16.60
N GLY A 44 13.56 2.10 16.17
CA GLY A 44 12.59 1.02 16.02
C GLY A 44 12.89 0.04 14.87
N VAL A 45 13.53 0.50 13.80
CA VAL A 45 13.97 -0.36 12.68
C VAL A 45 15.16 -1.20 13.10
N ALA A 46 16.14 -0.59 13.76
CA ALA A 46 17.34 -1.26 14.21
C ALA A 46 17.03 -2.35 15.24
N GLU A 47 16.14 -2.09 16.20
CA GLU A 47 15.69 -3.08 17.18
C GLU A 47 15.13 -4.35 16.52
N ARG A 48 14.34 -4.18 15.45
CA ARG A 48 13.72 -5.29 14.72
C ARG A 48 14.70 -6.06 13.83
N LEU A 49 15.67 -5.36 13.25
CA LEU A 49 16.69 -5.98 12.40
C LEU A 49 17.77 -6.70 13.20
N ALA A 50 18.06 -6.24 14.43
CA ALA A 50 19.17 -6.76 15.25
C ALA A 50 19.05 -8.26 15.64
N GLY A 51 17.86 -8.84 15.52
CA GLY A 51 17.66 -10.28 15.70
C GLY A 51 18.21 -11.15 14.56
N ARG A 52 18.53 -10.55 13.41
CA ARG A 52 18.96 -11.24 12.18
C ARG A 52 20.25 -10.68 11.61
N PHE A 53 20.58 -9.43 11.90
CA PHE A 53 21.66 -8.67 11.29
C PHE A 53 22.50 -7.94 12.34
N ARG A 54 23.75 -7.68 12.00
CA ARG A 54 24.53 -6.64 12.66
C ARG A 54 24.09 -5.30 12.13
N VAL A 55 23.47 -4.47 12.95
CA VAL A 55 22.90 -3.18 12.57
C VAL A 55 23.82 -2.06 13.03
N VAL A 56 24.32 -1.30 12.10
CA VAL A 56 25.17 -0.12 12.31
C VAL A 56 24.41 1.12 11.88
N ARG A 57 24.43 2.16 12.69
CA ARG A 57 23.91 3.48 12.36
C ARG A 57 24.88 4.55 12.83
N TYR A 58 24.97 5.62 12.10
CA TYR A 58 25.83 6.73 12.48
C TYR A 58 25.11 8.06 12.33
N ASP A 59 25.54 9.04 13.11
CA ASP A 59 25.10 10.41 12.92
C ASP A 59 25.91 11.06 11.80
N VAL A 60 25.23 11.58 10.79
CA VAL A 60 25.85 12.32 9.70
C VAL A 60 26.56 13.56 10.25
N ARG A 61 27.66 13.98 9.62
CA ARG A 61 28.43 15.16 10.04
C ARG A 61 27.52 16.34 10.43
N GLY A 62 27.75 16.91 11.58
CA GLY A 62 27.00 18.05 12.12
C GLY A 62 25.68 17.71 12.79
N CYS A 63 25.26 16.44 12.81
CA CYS A 63 24.03 15.95 13.45
C CYS A 63 24.35 15.08 14.67
N GLY A 64 23.37 14.91 15.56
CA GLY A 64 23.46 14.04 16.74
C GLY A 64 24.71 14.32 17.59
N GLU A 65 25.51 13.31 17.81
CA GLU A 65 26.78 13.38 18.56
C GLU A 65 28.02 13.50 17.65
N SER A 66 27.84 13.51 16.31
CA SER A 66 28.93 13.74 15.36
C SER A 66 29.43 15.18 15.37
N GLU A 67 30.70 15.34 15.09
CA GLU A 67 31.31 16.66 14.98
C GLU A 67 30.79 17.42 13.73
N ALA A 68 30.71 18.73 13.83
CA ALA A 68 30.30 19.60 12.73
C ALA A 68 31.53 20.21 12.05
N PRO A 69 31.59 20.23 10.71
CA PRO A 69 32.66 20.91 10.00
C PRO A 69 32.56 22.44 10.21
N LYS A 70 33.73 23.11 10.15
CA LYS A 70 33.83 24.57 10.25
C LYS A 70 33.40 25.27 8.96
N ASP A 71 33.75 24.68 7.80
CA ASP A 71 33.38 25.22 6.49
C ASP A 71 32.12 24.52 5.97
N ARG A 72 31.16 25.32 5.50
CA ARG A 72 29.92 24.76 4.89
C ARG A 72 30.19 23.91 3.65
N ARG A 73 31.29 24.15 2.91
CA ARG A 73 31.68 23.38 1.73
C ARG A 73 31.97 21.91 2.06
N ASP A 74 32.32 21.63 3.31
CA ASP A 74 32.54 20.26 3.78
C ASP A 74 31.25 19.43 3.93
N TYR A 75 30.06 20.03 3.70
CA TYR A 75 28.79 19.31 3.55
C TYR A 75 28.53 18.86 2.10
N SER A 76 29.54 18.86 1.22
CA SER A 76 29.39 18.34 -0.16
C SER A 76 29.11 16.84 -0.18
N LEU A 77 28.43 16.36 -1.25
CA LEU A 77 28.16 14.93 -1.42
C LEU A 77 29.43 14.09 -1.48
N ASP A 78 30.52 14.65 -2.02
CA ASP A 78 31.82 13.97 -2.08
C ASP A 78 32.36 13.71 -0.65
N GLN A 79 32.25 14.68 0.25
CA GLN A 79 32.64 14.51 1.66
C GLN A 79 31.69 13.56 2.42
N LEU A 80 30.40 13.63 2.14
CA LEU A 80 29.40 12.74 2.73
C LEU A 80 29.60 11.29 2.27
N GLY A 81 29.96 11.08 0.99
CA GLY A 81 30.32 9.77 0.46
C GLY A 81 31.59 9.21 1.12
N ALA A 82 32.61 10.07 1.31
CA ALA A 82 33.82 9.70 2.03
C ALA A 82 33.55 9.32 3.52
N ASP A 83 32.64 10.03 4.18
CA ASP A 83 32.21 9.68 5.55
C ASP A 83 31.57 8.28 5.60
N LEU A 84 30.61 8.05 4.70
CA LEU A 84 29.95 6.75 4.64
C LEU A 84 30.96 5.63 4.35
N ALA A 85 31.89 5.84 3.41
CA ALA A 85 32.95 4.88 3.11
C ALA A 85 33.89 4.65 4.31
N ALA A 86 34.23 5.71 5.08
CA ALA A 86 35.04 5.59 6.27
C ALA A 86 34.33 4.75 7.36
N VAL A 87 33.04 4.99 7.57
CA VAL A 87 32.24 4.20 8.51
C VAL A 87 32.18 2.74 8.08
N VAL A 88 31.86 2.46 6.79
CA VAL A 88 31.76 1.09 6.27
C VAL A 88 33.09 0.35 6.40
N ARG A 89 34.21 0.97 6.01
CA ARG A 89 35.55 0.36 6.14
C ARG A 89 35.94 0.09 7.59
N ALA A 90 35.50 0.92 8.53
CA ALA A 90 35.77 0.73 9.96
C ALA A 90 34.96 -0.43 10.56
N VAL A 91 33.69 -0.56 10.19
CA VAL A 91 32.80 -1.57 10.79
C VAL A 91 32.79 -2.90 10.04
N SER A 92 33.08 -2.90 8.73
CA SER A 92 33.10 -4.10 7.89
C SER A 92 34.27 -4.06 6.90
N PRO A 93 35.53 -4.21 7.37
CA PRO A 93 36.71 -4.06 6.53
C PRO A 93 36.85 -5.15 5.45
N ASN A 94 36.23 -6.32 5.63
CA ASN A 94 36.46 -7.52 4.83
C ASN A 94 35.24 -7.97 4.00
N ALA A 95 34.08 -7.33 4.17
CA ALA A 95 32.86 -7.71 3.47
C ALA A 95 32.02 -6.48 3.13
N PRO A 96 31.34 -6.48 1.96
CA PRO A 96 30.41 -5.43 1.62
C PRO A 96 29.20 -5.43 2.55
N VAL A 97 28.59 -4.25 2.74
CA VAL A 97 27.44 -4.07 3.65
C VAL A 97 26.15 -3.85 2.88
N HIS A 98 25.02 -4.14 3.51
CA HIS A 98 23.70 -3.72 3.02
C HIS A 98 23.40 -2.31 3.52
N LEU A 99 23.22 -1.38 2.59
CA LEU A 99 22.99 0.03 2.89
C LEU A 99 21.49 0.33 2.90
N VAL A 100 21.02 1.05 3.91
CA VAL A 100 19.64 1.57 3.99
C VAL A 100 19.72 3.04 4.31
N ALA A 101 19.03 3.87 3.54
CA ALA A 101 19.11 5.30 3.75
C ALA A 101 17.78 6.00 3.49
N HIS A 102 17.55 7.09 4.23
CA HIS A 102 16.32 7.88 4.17
C HIS A 102 16.63 9.36 3.90
N ASP A 103 15.80 10.03 3.10
CA ASP A 103 15.82 11.45 2.78
C ASP A 103 17.22 11.95 2.35
N GLY A 104 17.80 12.95 3.01
CA GLY A 104 19.16 13.45 2.75
C GLY A 104 20.24 12.38 2.87
N GLY A 105 20.05 11.40 3.78
CA GLY A 105 20.91 10.22 3.86
C GLY A 105 20.81 9.33 2.63
N SER A 106 19.63 9.24 2.02
CA SER A 106 19.45 8.51 0.76
C SER A 106 20.12 9.24 -0.41
N ILE A 107 20.10 10.58 -0.43
CA ILE A 107 20.81 11.37 -1.45
C ILE A 107 22.32 11.10 -1.39
N GLN A 108 22.92 11.12 -0.19
CA GLN A 108 24.36 10.79 -0.05
C GLN A 108 24.67 9.33 -0.35
N ALA A 109 23.77 8.41 0.00
CA ALA A 109 23.92 6.99 -0.31
C ALA A 109 23.89 6.73 -1.82
N TRP A 110 23.00 7.39 -2.56
CA TRP A 110 23.01 7.36 -4.03
C TRP A 110 24.34 7.83 -4.60
N HIS A 111 24.89 8.93 -4.06
CA HIS A 111 26.22 9.39 -4.48
C HIS A 111 27.28 8.30 -4.27
N ALA A 112 27.29 7.65 -3.12
CA ALA A 112 28.28 6.61 -2.80
C ALA A 112 28.11 5.34 -3.68
N VAL A 113 26.89 4.83 -3.88
CA VAL A 113 26.69 3.60 -4.66
C VAL A 113 26.86 3.78 -6.17
N THR A 114 26.86 5.03 -6.66
CA THR A 114 27.12 5.36 -8.06
C THR A 114 28.55 5.83 -8.31
N GLU A 115 29.35 6.01 -7.25
CA GLU A 115 30.77 6.37 -7.36
C GLU A 115 31.63 5.10 -7.44
N PRO A 116 32.40 4.88 -8.52
CA PRO A 116 33.21 3.66 -8.70
C PRO A 116 34.14 3.35 -7.54
N GLU A 117 34.66 4.37 -6.85
CA GLU A 117 35.57 4.23 -5.70
C GLU A 117 34.90 3.56 -4.50
N TYR A 118 33.57 3.70 -4.35
CA TYR A 118 32.84 3.24 -3.16
C TYR A 118 31.86 2.10 -3.46
N ALA A 119 31.49 1.87 -4.70
CA ALA A 119 30.42 0.94 -5.08
C ALA A 119 30.65 -0.49 -4.56
N GLU A 120 31.91 -0.96 -4.54
CA GLU A 120 32.28 -2.30 -4.04
C GLU A 120 32.06 -2.48 -2.53
N LEU A 121 31.90 -1.40 -1.77
CA LEU A 121 31.62 -1.45 -0.34
C LEU A 121 30.18 -1.92 -0.06
N PHE A 122 29.31 -1.96 -1.06
CA PHE A 122 27.87 -2.17 -0.88
C PHE A 122 27.39 -3.44 -1.59
N ALA A 123 26.86 -4.41 -0.81
CA ALA A 123 26.19 -5.59 -1.33
C ALA A 123 24.80 -5.27 -1.88
N SER A 124 24.12 -4.28 -1.29
CA SER A 124 22.84 -3.75 -1.75
C SER A 124 22.55 -2.36 -1.20
N TYR A 125 21.55 -1.71 -1.77
CA TYR A 125 21.08 -0.42 -1.31
C TYR A 125 19.57 -0.35 -1.24
N THR A 126 19.01 0.04 -0.09
CA THR A 126 17.59 0.39 0.09
C THR A 126 17.43 1.89 0.23
N SER A 127 16.80 2.51 -0.76
CA SER A 127 16.54 3.95 -0.86
C SER A 127 15.12 4.27 -0.39
N ILE A 128 14.96 5.22 0.53
CA ILE A 128 13.68 5.68 1.06
C ILE A 128 13.62 7.20 0.94
N SER A 129 12.68 7.74 0.17
CA SER A 129 12.35 9.18 0.10
C SER A 129 13.52 10.12 -0.19
N GLY A 130 14.56 9.68 -0.88
CA GLY A 130 15.71 10.50 -1.25
C GLY A 130 16.33 10.04 -2.57
N PRO A 131 15.91 10.59 -3.72
CA PRO A 131 16.45 10.22 -5.03
C PRO A 131 17.81 10.87 -5.29
N ASP A 132 18.60 10.29 -6.21
CA ASP A 132 19.84 10.90 -6.70
C ASP A 132 19.57 12.23 -7.41
N LEU A 133 20.41 13.25 -7.16
CA LEU A 133 20.21 14.60 -7.69
C LEU A 133 20.44 14.67 -9.21
N ASP A 134 21.38 13.90 -9.76
CA ASP A 134 21.63 13.85 -11.19
C ASP A 134 20.47 13.11 -11.90
N HIS A 135 19.93 12.03 -11.31
CA HIS A 135 18.73 11.35 -11.81
C HIS A 135 17.52 12.29 -11.83
N ILE A 136 17.32 13.10 -10.77
CA ILE A 136 16.28 14.14 -10.73
C ILE A 136 16.44 15.10 -11.92
N ALA A 137 17.66 15.59 -12.16
CA ALA A 137 17.93 16.52 -13.25
C ALA A 137 17.61 15.92 -14.63
N HIS A 138 17.92 14.63 -14.84
CA HIS A 138 17.55 13.89 -16.04
C HIS A 138 16.03 13.73 -16.17
N TRP A 139 15.37 13.31 -15.10
CA TRP A 139 13.91 13.12 -15.05
C TRP A 139 13.15 14.41 -15.33
N MET A 140 13.53 15.52 -14.71
CA MET A 140 12.92 16.83 -14.93
C MET A 140 12.98 17.25 -16.39
N ARG A 141 14.17 17.16 -17.01
CA ARG A 141 14.36 17.48 -18.43
C ARG A 141 13.56 16.56 -19.36
N ALA A 142 13.56 15.26 -19.09
CA ALA A 142 12.80 14.28 -19.87
C ALA A 142 11.29 14.50 -19.74
N THR A 143 10.80 14.83 -18.54
CA THR A 143 9.37 15.08 -18.25
C THR A 143 8.88 16.32 -19.01
N VAL A 144 9.64 17.41 -18.98
CA VAL A 144 9.32 18.64 -19.72
C VAL A 144 9.37 18.40 -21.25
N ARG A 145 10.39 17.71 -21.77
CA ARG A 145 10.49 17.37 -23.21
C ARG A 145 9.33 16.51 -23.71
N ARG A 146 8.78 15.65 -22.87
CA ARG A 146 7.61 14.81 -23.18
C ARG A 146 6.25 15.53 -23.00
N GLY A 147 6.26 16.83 -22.76
CA GLY A 147 5.05 17.63 -22.56
C GLY A 147 4.31 17.39 -21.22
N ARG A 148 4.88 16.62 -20.31
CA ARG A 148 4.30 16.33 -18.99
C ARG A 148 4.63 17.42 -17.95
N VAL A 149 4.49 18.68 -18.33
CA VAL A 149 4.88 19.85 -17.51
C VAL A 149 4.18 19.86 -16.14
N GLY A 150 2.94 19.37 -16.09
CA GLY A 150 2.18 19.29 -14.82
C GLY A 150 2.83 18.40 -13.75
N ALA A 151 3.49 17.31 -14.14
CA ALA A 151 4.21 16.44 -13.20
C ALA A 151 5.48 17.13 -12.64
N ALA A 152 6.22 17.82 -13.52
CA ALA A 152 7.38 18.60 -13.11
C ALA A 152 6.99 19.75 -12.16
N LEU A 153 5.92 20.49 -12.49
CA LEU A 153 5.40 21.57 -11.64
C LEU A 153 4.93 21.06 -10.28
N ARG A 154 4.22 19.92 -10.25
CA ARG A 154 3.80 19.29 -8.99
C ARG A 154 5.02 18.99 -8.11
N GLN A 155 6.09 18.39 -8.67
CA GLN A 155 7.31 18.13 -7.89
C GLN A 155 7.95 19.41 -7.38
N LEU A 156 8.04 20.47 -8.18
CA LEU A 156 8.58 21.76 -7.73
C LEU A 156 7.77 22.34 -6.55
N LEU A 157 6.44 22.18 -6.57
CA LEU A 157 5.59 22.60 -5.44
C LEU A 157 5.88 21.77 -4.18
N HIS A 158 6.13 20.47 -4.30
CA HIS A 158 6.54 19.64 -3.16
C HIS A 158 7.95 20.02 -2.65
N SER A 159 8.82 20.51 -3.52
CA SER A 159 10.21 20.88 -3.22
C SER A 159 10.41 22.36 -2.86
N TRP A 160 9.35 23.11 -2.56
CA TRP A 160 9.40 24.56 -2.25
C TRP A 160 10.42 24.91 -1.16
N TYR A 161 10.58 24.03 -0.17
CA TYR A 161 11.48 24.21 0.98
C TYR A 161 12.95 24.28 0.55
N ILE A 162 13.34 23.67 -0.58
CA ILE A 162 14.70 23.77 -1.11
C ILE A 162 15.03 25.23 -1.43
N GLY A 163 14.10 25.94 -2.10
CA GLY A 163 14.23 27.37 -2.35
C GLY A 163 14.27 28.20 -1.06
N PHE A 164 13.43 27.86 -0.06
CA PHE A 164 13.45 28.51 1.25
C PHE A 164 14.83 28.34 1.93
N PHE A 165 15.44 27.16 1.89
CA PHE A 165 16.76 26.92 2.49
C PHE A 165 17.92 27.68 1.81
N GLN A 166 17.75 28.17 0.57
CA GLN A 166 18.74 29.02 -0.08
C GLN A 166 18.75 30.45 0.48
N LEU A 167 17.68 30.88 1.19
CA LEU A 167 17.63 32.22 1.75
C LEU A 167 18.66 32.36 2.88
N PRO A 168 19.35 33.51 2.97
CA PRO A 168 20.27 33.75 4.06
C PRO A 168 19.50 33.99 5.38
N VAL A 169 19.97 33.42 6.49
CA VAL A 169 19.52 33.65 7.87
C VAL A 169 18.08 33.20 8.21
N LEU A 170 17.12 33.36 7.30
CA LEU A 170 15.71 33.06 7.57
C LEU A 170 15.46 31.59 7.94
N PRO A 171 16.03 30.59 7.25
CA PRO A 171 15.85 29.18 7.62
C PRO A 171 16.41 28.87 9.00
N GLU A 172 17.60 29.40 9.33
CA GLU A 172 18.22 29.19 10.65
C GLU A 172 17.41 29.84 11.78
N LEU A 173 16.78 30.99 11.52
CA LEU A 173 15.86 31.62 12.46
C LEU A 173 14.59 30.77 12.64
N ALA A 174 14.01 30.26 11.55
CA ALA A 174 12.85 29.37 11.61
C ALA A 174 13.12 28.14 12.47
N MET A 175 14.34 27.56 12.37
CA MET A 175 14.76 26.39 13.17
C MET A 175 15.13 26.74 14.63
N ARG A 176 14.82 27.94 15.11
CA ARG A 176 14.86 28.28 16.55
C ARG A 176 13.49 28.20 17.21
N PHE A 177 12.40 28.18 16.45
CA PHE A 177 11.06 28.18 17.01
C PHE A 177 10.68 26.77 17.48
N PRO A 178 10.30 26.60 18.76
CA PRO A 178 9.96 25.28 19.32
C PRO A 178 8.83 24.56 18.56
N LEU A 179 7.84 25.30 18.06
CA LEU A 179 6.73 24.73 17.29
C LEU A 179 7.20 24.09 15.97
N VAL A 180 8.17 24.70 15.29
CA VAL A 180 8.76 24.17 14.05
C VAL A 180 9.54 22.89 14.36
N LEU A 181 10.41 22.95 15.37
CA LEU A 181 11.22 21.81 15.80
C LEU A 181 10.34 20.64 16.27
N HIS A 182 9.28 20.94 17.02
CA HIS A 182 8.35 19.91 17.47
C HIS A 182 7.64 19.22 16.29
N ARG A 183 7.17 19.98 15.30
CA ARG A 183 6.54 19.42 14.09
C ARG A 183 7.49 18.58 13.24
N LEU A 184 8.78 18.92 13.23
CA LEU A 184 9.82 18.21 12.50
C LEU A 184 10.47 17.09 13.33
N HIS A 185 10.13 16.96 14.62
CA HIS A 185 10.77 16.06 15.59
C HIS A 185 12.30 16.23 15.65
N ALA A 186 12.79 17.47 15.45
CA ALA A 186 14.18 17.79 15.24
C ALA A 186 14.81 18.49 16.45
N LYS A 187 16.11 18.27 16.63
CA LYS A 187 16.94 19.09 17.52
C LYS A 187 17.38 20.37 16.77
N ALA A 188 17.41 21.50 17.46
CA ALA A 188 17.74 22.81 16.85
C ALA A 188 19.16 22.82 16.22
N ARG A 189 20.12 22.08 16.77
CA ARG A 189 21.47 21.93 16.22
C ARG A 189 21.42 21.20 14.87
N ASP A 190 20.79 20.03 14.84
CA ASP A 190 20.72 19.14 13.68
C ASP A 190 19.99 19.84 12.53
N ALA A 191 18.85 20.47 12.83
CA ALA A 191 18.08 21.23 11.86
C ALA A 191 18.87 22.41 11.23
N ARG A 192 19.65 23.16 12.01
CA ARG A 192 20.45 24.28 11.49
C ARG A 192 21.65 23.80 10.68
N ASN A 193 22.37 22.78 11.15
CA ASN A 193 23.53 22.28 10.45
C ASN A 193 23.14 21.59 9.14
N GLY A 194 22.05 20.81 9.15
CA GLY A 194 21.56 20.09 7.96
C GLY A 194 21.08 20.99 6.82
N ILE A 195 20.72 22.28 7.06
CA ILE A 195 20.45 23.25 5.99
C ILE A 195 21.63 23.35 5.02
N GLN A 196 22.86 23.20 5.50
CA GLN A 196 24.06 23.33 4.66
C GLN A 196 24.14 22.21 3.59
N LEU A 197 23.58 21.03 3.85
CA LEU A 197 23.46 19.95 2.86
C LEU A 197 22.70 20.44 1.62
N TYR A 198 21.59 21.14 1.82
CA TYR A 198 20.78 21.69 0.73
C TYR A 198 21.47 22.85 0.00
N ARG A 199 22.13 23.75 0.73
CA ARG A 199 22.80 24.92 0.15
C ARG A 199 23.98 24.52 -0.74
N VAL A 200 24.76 23.54 -0.30
CA VAL A 200 25.98 23.14 -1.03
C VAL A 200 25.65 22.29 -2.25
N ASN A 201 24.65 21.40 -2.14
CA ASN A 201 24.50 20.34 -3.12
C ASN A 201 23.37 20.55 -4.15
N MET A 202 22.22 21.15 -3.75
CA MET A 202 21.03 21.09 -4.59
C MET A 202 21.15 21.86 -5.91
N LEU A 203 21.49 23.15 -5.89
CA LEU A 203 21.49 23.96 -7.11
C LEU A 203 22.62 23.58 -8.07
N GLY A 204 23.80 23.27 -7.54
CA GLY A 204 24.96 22.90 -8.35
C GLY A 204 24.74 21.59 -9.12
N ARG A 205 24.26 20.56 -8.44
CA ARG A 205 24.05 19.22 -9.04
C ARG A 205 22.88 19.18 -10.02
N LEU A 206 21.76 19.87 -9.73
CA LEU A 206 20.61 19.91 -10.64
C LEU A 206 20.93 20.54 -12.02
N SER A 207 22.01 21.33 -12.14
CA SER A 207 22.50 21.89 -13.40
C SER A 207 23.38 20.93 -14.19
N GLN A 208 23.97 19.92 -13.57
CA GLN A 208 24.89 18.96 -14.19
C GLN A 208 24.16 17.95 -15.09
N ARG A 209 24.94 17.26 -15.96
CA ARG A 209 24.42 16.26 -16.91
C ARG A 209 25.09 14.89 -16.73
N THR A 210 25.60 14.61 -15.55
CA THR A 210 26.31 13.38 -15.27
C THR A 210 25.33 12.20 -15.26
N GLU A 211 25.62 11.15 -16.01
CA GLU A 211 24.90 9.88 -15.94
C GLU A 211 25.57 9.02 -14.87
N ARG A 212 24.91 8.92 -13.72
CA ARG A 212 25.39 8.13 -12.59
C ARG A 212 24.68 6.77 -12.59
N ARG A 213 25.43 5.71 -12.89
CA ARG A 213 24.91 4.34 -12.95
C ARG A 213 25.44 3.49 -11.81
N THR A 214 24.67 2.46 -11.45
CA THR A 214 25.11 1.49 -10.45
C THR A 214 24.70 0.07 -10.82
N ALA A 215 25.62 -0.88 -10.59
CA ALA A 215 25.37 -2.31 -10.64
C ALA A 215 24.96 -2.87 -9.25
N VAL A 216 25.10 -2.07 -8.19
CA VAL A 216 24.63 -2.43 -6.86
C VAL A 216 23.11 -2.69 -6.92
N PRO A 217 22.61 -3.83 -6.39
CA PRO A 217 21.17 -4.08 -6.33
C PRO A 217 20.46 -3.03 -5.48
N VAL A 218 19.42 -2.40 -6.05
CA VAL A 218 18.69 -1.34 -5.36
C VAL A 218 17.25 -1.75 -5.10
N GLN A 219 16.79 -1.55 -3.85
CA GLN A 219 15.38 -1.51 -3.49
C GLN A 219 14.96 -0.06 -3.26
N GLN A 220 13.89 0.39 -3.90
CA GLN A 220 13.22 1.64 -3.59
C GLN A 220 11.97 1.37 -2.76
N ILE A 221 11.87 1.97 -1.57
CA ILE A 221 10.64 2.01 -0.79
C ILE A 221 9.97 3.36 -1.06
N VAL A 222 8.87 3.31 -1.79
CA VAL A 222 8.10 4.49 -2.20
C VAL A 222 7.03 4.77 -1.15
N LEU A 223 7.11 5.91 -0.51
CA LEU A 223 6.10 6.39 0.44
C LEU A 223 5.03 7.17 -0.34
N THR A 224 3.85 6.57 -0.56
CA THR A 224 2.85 7.14 -1.48
C THR A 224 2.14 8.39 -0.93
N ARG A 225 2.29 8.67 0.38
CA ARG A 225 1.79 9.89 1.04
C ARG A 225 2.91 10.85 1.44
N ASP A 226 4.09 10.69 0.85
CA ASP A 226 5.22 11.60 1.08
C ASP A 226 4.89 13.00 0.57
N ALA A 227 5.06 13.99 1.45
CA ALA A 227 4.79 15.40 1.14
C ALA A 227 5.94 16.07 0.35
N TYR A 228 7.12 15.43 0.26
CA TYR A 228 8.34 16.01 -0.30
C TYR A 228 8.78 15.32 -1.60
N VAL A 229 8.70 13.99 -1.64
CA VAL A 229 9.16 13.17 -2.77
C VAL A 229 7.98 12.43 -3.38
N THR A 230 7.60 12.79 -4.61
CA THR A 230 6.49 12.13 -5.29
C THR A 230 6.90 10.74 -5.81
N PRO A 231 5.97 9.76 -5.90
CA PRO A 231 6.26 8.47 -6.51
C PRO A 231 6.83 8.59 -7.94
N ALA A 232 6.37 9.60 -8.70
CA ALA A 232 6.88 9.88 -10.04
C ALA A 232 8.36 10.28 -10.04
N LEU A 233 8.83 10.98 -9.00
CA LEU A 233 10.24 11.36 -8.87
C LEU A 233 11.12 10.17 -8.51
N VAL A 234 10.62 9.22 -7.71
CA VAL A 234 11.37 8.01 -7.35
C VAL A 234 11.69 7.18 -8.61
N SER A 235 10.84 7.22 -9.65
CA SER A 235 11.09 6.53 -10.92
C SER A 235 12.29 7.10 -11.71
N ALA A 236 12.85 8.24 -11.30
CA ALA A 236 14.00 8.85 -11.97
C ALA A 236 15.23 7.95 -12.03
N ALA A 237 15.39 7.02 -11.09
CA ALA A 237 16.52 6.09 -11.05
C ALA A 237 16.43 4.92 -12.05
N GLU A 238 15.25 4.63 -12.62
CA GLU A 238 15.03 3.45 -13.48
C GLU A 238 16.07 3.26 -14.60
N PRO A 239 16.45 4.30 -15.36
CA PRO A 239 17.41 4.15 -16.46
C PRO A 239 18.86 3.92 -16.01
N PHE A 240 19.15 4.04 -14.72
CA PHE A 240 20.50 4.12 -14.16
C PHE A 240 20.86 2.97 -13.21
N VAL A 241 19.93 2.03 -12.99
CA VAL A 241 20.09 0.91 -12.05
C VAL A 241 19.87 -0.41 -12.78
N ASP A 242 20.86 -1.30 -12.75
CA ASP A 242 20.82 -2.57 -13.47
C ASP A 242 19.83 -3.58 -12.84
N ARG A 243 19.74 -3.60 -11.52
CA ARG A 243 18.85 -4.49 -10.74
C ARG A 243 18.03 -3.66 -9.77
N LEU A 244 16.75 -3.39 -10.13
CA LEU A 244 15.88 -2.49 -9.37
C LEU A 244 14.60 -3.20 -8.91
N TRP A 245 14.31 -3.08 -7.61
CA TRP A 245 13.05 -3.42 -6.99
C TRP A 245 12.36 -2.16 -6.49
N ARG A 246 11.03 -2.11 -6.61
CA ARG A 246 10.22 -1.00 -6.10
C ARG A 246 9.05 -1.54 -5.31
N ARG A 247 8.98 -1.18 -4.03
CA ARG A 247 7.87 -1.53 -3.13
C ARG A 247 7.21 -0.25 -2.64
N GLU A 248 5.89 -0.24 -2.53
CA GLU A 248 5.13 0.92 -2.12
C GLU A 248 4.56 0.73 -0.71
N LEU A 249 4.62 1.80 0.11
CA LEU A 249 3.97 1.88 1.41
C LEU A 249 3.08 3.12 1.45
N PRO A 250 1.84 3.01 1.94
CA PRO A 250 0.88 4.12 1.96
C PRO A 250 1.09 5.04 3.17
N PHE A 251 2.33 5.41 3.45
CA PHE A 251 2.73 6.19 4.62
C PHE A 251 3.34 7.54 4.25
N SER A 252 3.52 8.37 5.29
CA SER A 252 4.15 9.68 5.22
C SER A 252 5.68 9.56 5.08
N HIS A 253 6.32 10.70 4.87
CA HIS A 253 7.79 10.81 4.82
C HIS A 253 8.50 10.18 6.03
N TRP A 254 7.89 10.22 7.21
CA TRP A 254 8.48 9.76 8.47
C TRP A 254 8.27 8.25 8.75
N ALA A 255 7.96 7.46 7.74
CA ALA A 255 7.71 6.02 7.87
C ALA A 255 8.81 5.23 8.64
N PRO A 256 10.12 5.53 8.56
CA PRO A 256 11.11 4.83 9.38
C PRO A 256 10.87 4.96 10.89
N ARG A 257 10.30 6.09 11.34
CA ARG A 257 9.93 6.34 12.74
C ARG A 257 8.53 5.84 13.07
N GLU A 258 7.57 6.12 12.19
CA GLU A 258 6.14 5.88 12.44
C GLU A 258 5.75 4.41 12.23
N HIS A 259 6.40 3.74 11.26
CA HIS A 259 6.13 2.37 10.82
C HIS A 259 7.40 1.53 10.71
N PRO A 260 8.21 1.43 11.79
CA PRO A 260 9.51 0.76 11.74
C PRO A 260 9.40 -0.73 11.41
N GLY A 261 8.27 -1.38 11.74
CA GLY A 261 8.01 -2.78 11.42
C GLY A 261 8.00 -3.05 9.93
N ALA A 262 7.22 -2.26 9.17
CA ALA A 262 7.13 -2.40 7.73
C ALA A 262 8.47 -2.14 7.03
N ILE A 263 9.21 -1.12 7.47
CA ILE A 263 10.54 -0.82 6.93
C ILE A 263 11.52 -1.97 7.21
N ALA A 264 11.57 -2.46 8.45
CA ALA A 264 12.47 -3.55 8.83
C ALA A 264 12.16 -4.85 8.06
N GLU A 265 10.89 -5.17 7.85
CA GLU A 265 10.48 -6.34 7.06
C GLU A 265 10.91 -6.20 5.60
N PHE A 266 10.68 -5.04 4.97
CA PHE A 266 11.09 -4.80 3.59
C PHE A 266 12.60 -4.87 3.40
N VAL A 267 13.37 -4.32 4.34
CA VAL A 267 14.83 -4.42 4.34
C VAL A 267 15.28 -5.86 4.54
N GLY A 268 14.73 -6.53 5.57
CA GLY A 268 15.10 -7.90 5.91
C GLY A 268 14.82 -8.91 4.79
N ASP A 269 13.67 -8.79 4.10
CA ASP A 269 13.32 -9.62 2.96
C ASP A 269 14.29 -9.42 1.79
N PHE A 270 14.64 -8.16 1.51
CA PHE A 270 15.53 -7.84 0.40
C PHE A 270 16.95 -8.34 0.64
N VAL A 271 17.48 -8.11 1.84
CA VAL A 271 18.80 -8.62 2.24
C VAL A 271 18.83 -10.14 2.17
N ALA A 272 17.89 -10.83 2.80
CA ALA A 272 17.82 -12.28 2.81
C ALA A 272 17.74 -12.88 1.40
N HIS A 273 16.98 -12.23 0.49
CA HIS A 273 16.91 -12.68 -0.90
C HIS A 273 18.27 -12.55 -1.62
N LEU A 274 18.99 -11.47 -1.40
CA LEU A 274 20.31 -11.30 -2.01
C LEU A 274 21.35 -12.24 -1.43
N ASP A 275 21.19 -12.65 -0.17
CA ASP A 275 22.02 -13.65 0.52
C ASP A 275 21.62 -15.10 0.19
N GLY A 276 20.70 -15.29 -0.77
CA GLY A 276 20.34 -16.59 -1.34
C GLY A 276 19.00 -17.18 -0.90
N ALA A 277 18.25 -16.51 -0.04
CA ALA A 277 16.89 -16.95 0.28
C ALA A 277 15.93 -16.79 -0.92
N PRO A 278 14.91 -17.65 -1.08
CA PRO A 278 13.88 -17.45 -2.09
C PRO A 278 13.22 -16.09 -1.95
N ALA A 279 12.95 -15.43 -3.10
CA ALA A 279 12.21 -14.17 -3.10
C ALA A 279 10.79 -14.39 -2.59
N GLY A 280 10.40 -13.68 -1.54
CA GLY A 280 9.01 -13.63 -1.13
C GLY A 280 8.12 -12.97 -2.20
N ARG A 281 6.80 -13.22 -2.16
CA ARG A 281 5.82 -12.68 -3.14
C ARG A 281 6.01 -11.18 -3.39
N GLY A 282 6.13 -10.39 -2.34
CA GLY A 282 6.30 -8.94 -2.43
C GLY A 282 7.55 -8.50 -3.20
N LEU A 283 8.63 -9.30 -3.18
CA LEU A 283 9.86 -9.02 -3.94
C LEU A 283 9.74 -9.47 -5.39
N VAL A 284 9.09 -10.60 -5.67
CA VAL A 284 8.87 -11.09 -7.04
C VAL A 284 8.10 -10.05 -7.85
N GLY A 285 7.01 -9.50 -7.28
CA GLY A 285 6.20 -8.46 -7.91
C GLY A 285 6.87 -7.08 -7.98
N ALA A 286 7.95 -6.85 -7.22
CA ALA A 286 8.61 -5.56 -7.09
C ALA A 286 9.68 -5.28 -8.16
N ARG A 287 10.07 -6.26 -8.98
CA ARG A 287 11.10 -6.09 -10.03
C ARG A 287 10.65 -5.08 -11.08
N VAL A 288 11.45 -4.04 -11.29
CA VAL A 288 11.15 -2.96 -12.26
C VAL A 288 11.70 -3.28 -13.66
N ASP A 289 12.77 -4.04 -13.73
CA ASP A 289 13.45 -4.44 -14.96
C ASP A 289 12.73 -5.54 -15.78
N ARG A 290 11.60 -6.04 -15.27
CA ARG A 290 10.76 -7.06 -15.93
C ARG A 290 9.33 -6.59 -16.06
N PRO A 291 8.63 -6.90 -17.17
CA PRO A 291 7.20 -6.67 -17.28
C PRO A 291 6.47 -7.46 -16.18
N THR A 292 5.87 -6.76 -15.24
CA THR A 292 5.05 -7.36 -14.17
C THR A 292 3.58 -7.07 -14.42
N ARG A 293 2.72 -8.07 -14.14
CA ARG A 293 1.28 -7.85 -14.14
C ARG A 293 0.90 -6.94 -12.98
N PRO A 294 -0.15 -6.09 -13.08
CA PRO A 294 -0.47 -5.05 -12.10
C PRO A 294 -0.65 -5.53 -10.65
N PHE A 295 -1.07 -6.76 -10.46
CA PHE A 295 -1.26 -7.35 -9.13
C PHE A 295 -0.28 -8.50 -8.83
N ALA A 296 0.82 -8.60 -9.59
CA ALA A 296 1.85 -9.60 -9.33
C ALA A 296 2.39 -9.47 -7.89
N GLY A 297 2.49 -10.60 -7.19
CA GLY A 297 2.95 -10.66 -5.81
C GLY A 297 1.91 -10.21 -4.76
N LYS A 298 0.67 -9.93 -5.16
CA LYS A 298 -0.44 -9.67 -4.23
C LYS A 298 -1.21 -10.95 -3.92
N LEU A 299 -1.65 -11.09 -2.66
CA LEU A 299 -2.54 -12.14 -2.20
C LEU A 299 -3.94 -11.57 -2.02
N VAL A 300 -4.94 -12.17 -2.67
CA VAL A 300 -6.32 -11.71 -2.65
C VAL A 300 -7.23 -12.79 -2.07
N LEU A 301 -7.99 -12.46 -1.03
CA LEU A 301 -9.02 -13.35 -0.48
C LEU A 301 -10.41 -12.82 -0.86
N ILE A 302 -11.27 -13.70 -1.37
CA ILE A 302 -12.62 -13.34 -1.82
C ILE A 302 -13.63 -14.34 -1.24
N THR A 303 -14.65 -13.83 -0.52
CA THR A 303 -15.78 -14.64 -0.07
C THR A 303 -16.90 -14.67 -1.11
N GLY A 304 -17.63 -15.79 -1.20
CA GLY A 304 -18.60 -16.03 -2.29
C GLY A 304 -17.91 -16.14 -3.64
N ALA A 305 -16.73 -16.75 -3.67
CA ALA A 305 -15.89 -16.87 -4.86
C ALA A 305 -16.27 -18.04 -5.78
N GLY A 306 -17.20 -18.89 -5.39
CA GLY A 306 -17.64 -20.03 -6.19
C GLY A 306 -18.44 -19.62 -7.44
N SER A 307 -19.11 -18.47 -7.43
CA SER A 307 -19.98 -18.06 -8.53
C SER A 307 -20.04 -16.53 -8.72
N GLY A 308 -20.72 -16.09 -9.77
CA GLY A 308 -21.12 -14.69 -10.00
C GLY A 308 -19.97 -13.69 -9.94
N ILE A 309 -20.17 -12.60 -9.19
CA ILE A 309 -19.21 -11.49 -9.05
C ILE A 309 -17.92 -11.97 -8.36
N GLY A 310 -18.03 -12.78 -7.30
CA GLY A 310 -16.88 -13.28 -6.57
C GLY A 310 -15.94 -14.10 -7.46
N ARG A 311 -16.51 -15.08 -8.21
CA ARG A 311 -15.74 -15.88 -9.16
C ARG A 311 -15.09 -15.03 -10.26
N ALA A 312 -15.86 -14.16 -10.89
CA ALA A 312 -15.34 -13.28 -11.93
C ALA A 312 -14.20 -12.38 -11.42
N THR A 313 -14.33 -11.88 -10.19
CA THR A 313 -13.31 -11.04 -9.55
C THR A 313 -12.05 -11.86 -9.23
N ALA A 314 -12.19 -13.08 -8.72
CA ALA A 314 -11.08 -14.00 -8.46
C ALA A 314 -10.25 -14.24 -9.73
N LEU A 315 -10.95 -14.57 -10.84
CA LEU A 315 -10.29 -14.80 -12.14
C LEU A 315 -9.65 -13.52 -12.71
N ALA A 316 -10.29 -12.36 -12.55
CA ALA A 316 -9.72 -11.09 -13.01
C ALA A 316 -8.45 -10.71 -12.23
N PHE A 317 -8.39 -10.95 -10.93
CA PHE A 317 -7.16 -10.76 -10.15
C PHE A 317 -6.07 -11.74 -10.55
N ALA A 318 -6.41 -13.02 -10.76
CA ALA A 318 -5.47 -14.04 -11.22
C ALA A 318 -4.88 -13.69 -12.60
N GLU A 319 -5.70 -13.23 -13.54
CA GLU A 319 -5.26 -12.75 -14.85
C GLU A 319 -4.26 -11.59 -14.73
N GLN A 320 -4.45 -10.72 -13.75
CA GLN A 320 -3.56 -9.60 -13.45
C GLN A 320 -2.40 -9.98 -12.51
N GLY A 321 -2.20 -11.27 -12.20
CA GLY A 321 -1.02 -11.80 -11.55
C GLY A 321 -1.10 -11.94 -10.02
N ALA A 322 -2.26 -11.76 -9.42
CA ALA A 322 -2.44 -11.98 -8.00
C ALA A 322 -2.63 -13.47 -7.68
N ASP A 323 -2.11 -13.90 -6.53
CA ASP A 323 -2.48 -15.17 -5.92
C ASP A 323 -3.87 -15.07 -5.29
N VAL A 324 -4.67 -16.14 -5.37
CA VAL A 324 -6.09 -16.08 -5.03
C VAL A 324 -6.46 -17.10 -3.97
N LEU A 325 -7.15 -16.66 -2.93
CA LEU A 325 -7.81 -17.50 -1.94
C LEU A 325 -9.33 -17.40 -2.15
N ALA A 326 -9.90 -18.42 -2.78
CA ALA A 326 -11.33 -18.49 -3.09
C ALA A 326 -12.07 -19.13 -1.92
N VAL A 327 -12.96 -18.38 -1.27
CA VAL A 327 -13.77 -18.85 -0.13
C VAL A 327 -15.24 -18.91 -0.56
N ASP A 328 -15.89 -20.04 -0.37
CA ASP A 328 -17.32 -20.19 -0.60
C ASP A 328 -17.91 -21.22 0.38
N ILE A 329 -19.20 -21.13 0.64
CA ILE A 329 -19.93 -22.15 1.42
C ILE A 329 -19.97 -23.48 0.65
N ASP A 330 -20.02 -23.44 -0.67
CA ASP A 330 -19.85 -24.57 -1.57
C ASP A 330 -18.39 -24.75 -1.96
N GLU A 331 -17.70 -25.65 -1.27
CA GLU A 331 -16.30 -25.97 -1.48
C GLU A 331 -16.02 -26.39 -2.95
N GLY A 332 -16.92 -27.16 -3.56
CA GLY A 332 -16.77 -27.61 -4.94
C GLY A 332 -16.67 -26.45 -5.93
N SER A 333 -17.52 -25.44 -5.77
CA SER A 333 -17.51 -24.22 -6.58
C SER A 333 -16.26 -23.37 -6.33
N ALA A 334 -15.79 -23.28 -5.07
CA ALA A 334 -14.54 -22.59 -4.74
C ALA A 334 -13.33 -23.28 -5.39
N VAL A 335 -13.27 -24.64 -5.32
CA VAL A 335 -12.23 -25.46 -5.98
C VAL A 335 -12.23 -25.25 -7.49
N ALA A 336 -13.40 -25.25 -8.12
CA ALA A 336 -13.52 -24.98 -9.56
C ALA A 336 -12.97 -23.59 -9.95
N THR A 337 -13.22 -22.58 -9.13
CA THR A 337 -12.68 -21.22 -9.31
C THR A 337 -11.16 -21.20 -9.15
N ALA A 338 -10.62 -21.80 -8.09
CA ALA A 338 -9.18 -21.86 -7.84
C ALA A 338 -8.45 -22.61 -8.98
N ASN A 339 -9.00 -23.74 -9.46
CA ASN A 339 -8.45 -24.48 -10.60
C ASN A 339 -8.41 -23.65 -11.88
N THR A 340 -9.45 -22.84 -12.12
CA THR A 340 -9.48 -21.92 -13.28
C THR A 340 -8.45 -20.80 -13.10
N ALA A 341 -8.30 -20.25 -11.89
CA ALA A 341 -7.34 -19.21 -11.59
C ALA A 341 -5.88 -19.65 -11.82
N ARG A 342 -5.54 -20.90 -11.50
CA ARG A 342 -4.19 -21.47 -11.74
C ARG A 342 -3.77 -21.46 -13.21
N GLN A 343 -4.72 -21.42 -14.16
CA GLN A 343 -4.41 -21.30 -15.59
C GLN A 343 -3.69 -20.01 -15.96
N TYR A 344 -3.78 -18.98 -15.11
CA TYR A 344 -3.06 -17.69 -15.27
C TYR A 344 -1.63 -17.70 -14.67
N VAL A 345 -1.13 -18.88 -14.27
CA VAL A 345 0.23 -19.05 -13.70
C VAL A 345 0.35 -18.18 -12.41
N VAL A 346 -0.55 -18.43 -11.48
CA VAL A 346 -0.58 -17.88 -10.11
C VAL A 346 -0.92 -18.99 -9.13
N ASP A 347 -0.60 -18.82 -7.86
CA ASP A 347 -1.07 -19.69 -6.81
C ASP A 347 -2.55 -19.40 -6.50
N ALA A 348 -3.36 -20.46 -6.42
CA ALA A 348 -4.76 -20.31 -6.06
C ALA A 348 -5.24 -21.48 -5.20
N HIS A 349 -5.93 -21.17 -4.12
CA HIS A 349 -6.41 -22.13 -3.13
C HIS A 349 -7.89 -21.88 -2.84
N ALA A 350 -8.57 -22.96 -2.47
CA ALA A 350 -10.00 -22.95 -2.15
C ALA A 350 -10.23 -23.29 -0.69
N PHE A 351 -11.24 -22.68 -0.08
CA PHE A 351 -11.67 -22.95 1.28
C PHE A 351 -13.18 -23.02 1.35
N ALA A 352 -13.69 -24.01 2.06
CA ALA A 352 -15.06 -23.99 2.54
C ALA A 352 -15.19 -22.94 3.67
N GLY A 353 -16.19 -22.05 3.58
CA GLY A 353 -16.40 -21.05 4.62
C GLY A 353 -17.80 -20.45 4.58
N ASP A 354 -18.51 -20.56 5.70
CA ASP A 354 -19.78 -19.86 5.92
C ASP A 354 -19.50 -18.53 6.59
N VAL A 355 -19.74 -17.44 5.86
CA VAL A 355 -19.53 -16.08 6.40
C VAL A 355 -20.45 -15.73 7.56
N SER A 356 -21.57 -16.45 7.74
CA SER A 356 -22.46 -16.27 8.88
C SER A 356 -21.89 -16.84 10.19
N ASP A 357 -20.88 -17.71 10.11
CA ASP A 357 -20.16 -18.28 11.25
C ASP A 357 -18.91 -17.42 11.60
N ALA A 358 -19.03 -16.61 12.64
CA ALA A 358 -17.95 -15.75 13.11
C ALA A 358 -16.71 -16.54 13.58
N ALA A 359 -16.91 -17.68 14.24
CA ALA A 359 -15.81 -18.51 14.74
C ALA A 359 -15.09 -19.21 13.58
N GLY A 360 -15.84 -19.74 12.61
CA GLY A 360 -15.31 -20.32 11.38
C GLY A 360 -14.48 -19.32 10.56
N MET A 361 -14.97 -18.07 10.44
CA MET A 361 -14.23 -17.02 9.74
C MET A 361 -12.93 -16.61 10.47
N SER A 362 -12.94 -16.59 11.80
CA SER A 362 -11.73 -16.32 12.59
C SER A 362 -10.70 -17.45 12.45
N ALA A 363 -11.15 -18.71 12.48
CA ALA A 363 -10.30 -19.89 12.28
C ALA A 363 -9.71 -19.89 10.85
N LEU A 364 -10.50 -19.53 9.85
CA LEU A 364 -10.02 -19.38 8.46
C LEU A 364 -8.93 -18.32 8.36
N ALA A 365 -9.10 -17.17 9.00
CA ALA A 365 -8.12 -16.09 8.96
C ALA A 365 -6.78 -16.51 9.59
N GLU A 366 -6.80 -17.24 10.70
CA GLU A 366 -5.60 -17.78 11.34
C GLU A 366 -4.91 -18.83 10.47
N LYS A 367 -5.68 -19.73 9.84
CA LYS A 367 -5.16 -20.69 8.88
C LYS A 367 -4.49 -20.01 7.68
N VAL A 368 -5.17 -19.02 7.10
CA VAL A 368 -4.63 -18.24 5.97
C VAL A 368 -3.34 -17.53 6.38
N ARG A 369 -3.33 -16.88 7.54
CA ARG A 369 -2.14 -16.19 8.06
C ARG A 369 -0.94 -17.13 8.19
N THR A 370 -1.16 -18.34 8.68
CA THR A 370 -0.09 -19.32 8.94
C THR A 370 0.43 -19.96 7.65
N GLU A 371 -0.46 -20.30 6.71
CA GLU A 371 -0.09 -21.06 5.51
C GLU A 371 0.32 -20.15 4.33
N PHE A 372 -0.27 -18.97 4.21
CA PHE A 372 -0.11 -18.08 3.05
C PHE A 372 0.35 -16.66 3.42
N GLY A 373 0.36 -16.32 4.69
CA GLY A 373 0.57 -14.96 5.17
C GLY A 373 -0.70 -14.10 5.10
N VAL A 374 -0.56 -12.82 5.40
CA VAL A 374 -1.69 -11.87 5.42
C VAL A 374 -2.08 -11.48 3.99
N PRO A 375 -3.36 -11.60 3.58
CA PRO A 375 -3.81 -11.12 2.29
C PRO A 375 -3.63 -9.60 2.14
N ASP A 376 -3.22 -9.16 0.95
CA ASP A 376 -3.12 -7.72 0.62
C ASP A 376 -4.49 -7.10 0.38
N ILE A 377 -5.41 -7.91 -0.16
CA ILE A 377 -6.76 -7.51 -0.53
C ILE A 377 -7.75 -8.53 0.02
N VAL A 378 -8.75 -8.06 0.73
CA VAL A 378 -9.84 -8.90 1.25
C VAL A 378 -11.18 -8.38 0.71
N MET A 379 -11.89 -9.22 -0.04
CA MET A 379 -13.19 -8.87 -0.58
C MET A 379 -14.31 -9.66 0.13
N ALA A 380 -15.08 -8.97 0.95
CA ALA A 380 -16.32 -9.46 1.54
C ALA A 380 -17.44 -9.33 0.49
N ASN A 381 -17.62 -10.39 -0.30
CA ASN A 381 -18.55 -10.40 -1.43
C ASN A 381 -19.73 -11.37 -1.23
N ALA A 382 -19.59 -12.41 -0.43
CA ALA A 382 -20.68 -13.36 -0.18
C ALA A 382 -21.99 -12.65 0.15
N GLY A 383 -23.09 -13.11 -0.44
CA GLY A 383 -24.40 -12.52 -0.21
C GLY A 383 -25.52 -13.26 -0.94
N ILE A 384 -26.72 -13.13 -0.42
CA ILE A 384 -27.95 -13.75 -0.94
C ILE A 384 -28.96 -12.68 -1.36
N GLY A 385 -29.80 -13.03 -2.31
CA GLY A 385 -30.94 -12.22 -2.73
C GLY A 385 -32.19 -12.53 -1.93
N MET A 386 -33.01 -11.50 -1.69
CA MET A 386 -34.35 -11.62 -1.11
C MET A 386 -35.26 -10.55 -1.70
N ALA A 387 -36.44 -10.96 -2.09
CA ALA A 387 -37.49 -10.07 -2.63
C ALA A 387 -38.86 -10.51 -2.08
N GLY A 388 -39.70 -9.55 -1.74
CA GLY A 388 -41.07 -9.76 -1.28
C GLY A 388 -41.62 -8.57 -0.51
N PRO A 389 -42.94 -8.53 -0.25
CA PRO A 389 -43.55 -7.48 0.56
C PRO A 389 -43.01 -7.50 1.99
N PHE A 390 -42.84 -6.31 2.56
CA PHE A 390 -42.35 -6.19 3.95
C PHE A 390 -43.24 -6.92 4.95
N LEU A 391 -44.54 -6.84 4.76
CA LEU A 391 -45.51 -7.45 5.68
C LEU A 391 -45.54 -8.99 5.62
N ASP A 392 -45.04 -9.58 4.52
CA ASP A 392 -44.98 -11.04 4.36
C ASP A 392 -43.61 -11.61 4.75
N THR A 393 -42.63 -10.74 5.02
CA THR A 393 -41.25 -11.13 5.37
C THR A 393 -41.19 -11.44 6.88
N ASP A 394 -41.01 -12.70 7.21
CA ASP A 394 -40.97 -13.15 8.61
C ASP A 394 -39.60 -12.91 9.28
N GLU A 395 -39.54 -13.17 10.57
CA GLU A 395 -38.33 -12.98 11.38
C GLU A 395 -37.17 -13.89 10.92
N ALA A 396 -37.47 -15.10 10.49
CA ALA A 396 -36.46 -16.05 10.02
C ALA A 396 -35.82 -15.58 8.69
N ASP A 397 -36.63 -15.03 7.76
CA ASP A 397 -36.18 -14.43 6.54
C ASP A 397 -35.27 -13.20 6.81
N TRP A 398 -35.70 -12.32 7.76
CA TRP A 398 -34.89 -11.20 8.21
C TRP A 398 -33.55 -11.65 8.80
N GLN A 399 -33.58 -12.62 9.72
CA GLN A 399 -32.38 -13.12 10.38
C GLN A 399 -31.42 -13.73 9.35
N ARG A 400 -31.92 -14.52 8.41
CA ARG A 400 -31.12 -15.15 7.36
C ARG A 400 -30.38 -14.10 6.50
N ILE A 401 -31.10 -13.08 6.01
CA ILE A 401 -30.46 -12.09 5.14
C ILE A 401 -29.48 -11.18 5.91
N ILE A 402 -29.78 -10.85 7.16
CA ILE A 402 -28.89 -10.10 8.04
C ILE A 402 -27.62 -10.90 8.31
N ASN A 403 -27.76 -12.18 8.67
CA ASN A 403 -26.62 -13.03 9.01
C ASN A 403 -25.62 -13.15 7.84
N VAL A 404 -26.11 -13.29 6.60
CA VAL A 404 -25.23 -13.43 5.44
C VAL A 404 -24.77 -12.06 4.90
N ASN A 405 -25.71 -11.16 4.60
CA ASN A 405 -25.41 -9.94 3.85
C ASN A 405 -24.78 -8.84 4.70
N LEU A 406 -25.01 -8.81 6.00
CA LEU A 406 -24.47 -7.81 6.92
C LEU A 406 -23.45 -8.41 7.88
N LEU A 407 -23.86 -9.37 8.72
CA LEU A 407 -22.95 -9.97 9.70
C LEU A 407 -21.83 -10.75 9.02
N GLY A 408 -22.09 -11.43 7.90
CA GLY A 408 -21.06 -12.10 7.11
C GLY A 408 -19.97 -11.14 6.59
N VAL A 409 -20.34 -9.93 6.20
CA VAL A 409 -19.37 -8.87 5.88
C VAL A 409 -18.60 -8.45 7.13
N VAL A 410 -19.30 -8.24 8.26
CA VAL A 410 -18.67 -7.88 9.54
C VAL A 410 -17.70 -8.96 9.99
N HIS A 411 -18.09 -10.23 9.96
CA HIS A 411 -17.23 -11.36 10.36
C HIS A 411 -15.99 -11.46 9.48
N THR A 412 -16.14 -11.34 8.16
CA THR A 412 -15.02 -11.33 7.23
C THR A 412 -14.05 -10.19 7.55
N LEU A 413 -14.56 -8.96 7.70
CA LEU A 413 -13.70 -7.80 7.97
C LEU A 413 -13.07 -7.89 9.37
N LYS A 414 -13.78 -8.35 10.40
CA LYS A 414 -13.22 -8.52 11.76
C LYS A 414 -12.16 -9.61 11.83
N ALA A 415 -12.25 -10.64 10.99
CA ALA A 415 -11.25 -11.70 10.95
C ALA A 415 -9.93 -11.24 10.28
N PHE A 416 -9.99 -10.40 9.25
CA PHE A 416 -8.81 -10.06 8.44
C PHE A 416 -8.27 -8.64 8.64
N ALA A 417 -9.10 -7.64 8.98
CA ALA A 417 -8.63 -6.27 9.18
C ALA A 417 -7.57 -6.13 10.28
N PRO A 418 -7.69 -6.81 11.45
CA PRO A 418 -6.65 -6.78 12.47
C PRO A 418 -5.29 -7.28 11.95
N LEU A 419 -5.28 -8.32 11.13
CA LEU A 419 -4.05 -8.87 10.53
C LEU A 419 -3.36 -7.86 9.59
N LEU A 420 -4.16 -7.10 8.83
CA LEU A 420 -3.65 -6.01 7.99
C LEU A 420 -3.06 -4.87 8.81
N VAL A 421 -3.71 -4.52 9.94
CA VAL A 421 -3.22 -3.51 10.88
C VAL A 421 -1.90 -3.97 11.52
N GLU A 422 -1.84 -5.21 12.00
CA GLU A 422 -0.64 -5.80 12.62
C GLU A 422 0.53 -5.89 11.64
N ARG A 423 0.28 -6.26 10.37
CA ARG A 423 1.31 -6.30 9.33
C ARG A 423 1.90 -4.93 9.04
N ASP A 424 1.16 -3.85 9.27
CA ASP A 424 1.60 -2.45 9.09
C ASP A 424 2.19 -2.14 7.71
N GLN A 425 1.62 -2.70 6.65
CA GLN A 425 2.03 -2.47 5.25
C GLN A 425 0.90 -1.90 4.39
N GLY A 426 -0.18 -1.47 5.05
CA GLY A 426 -1.41 -1.11 4.39
C GLY A 426 -2.15 -2.32 3.82
N GLY A 427 -3.10 -2.05 2.92
CA GLY A 427 -3.92 -3.07 2.28
C GLY A 427 -5.23 -2.52 1.76
N GLN A 428 -6.09 -3.42 1.26
CA GLN A 428 -7.38 -3.02 0.74
C GLN A 428 -8.49 -3.96 1.20
N LEU A 429 -9.54 -3.40 1.77
CA LEU A 429 -10.80 -4.07 2.04
C LEU A 429 -11.82 -3.68 0.98
N VAL A 430 -12.54 -4.65 0.44
CA VAL A 430 -13.58 -4.42 -0.56
C VAL A 430 -14.87 -5.05 -0.06
N VAL A 431 -15.98 -4.32 -0.14
CA VAL A 431 -17.30 -4.86 0.19
C VAL A 431 -18.24 -4.77 -1.00
N THR A 432 -19.06 -5.78 -1.20
CA THR A 432 -20.11 -5.78 -2.22
C THR A 432 -21.40 -5.26 -1.62
N ALA A 433 -21.65 -3.94 -1.80
CA ALA A 433 -22.93 -3.30 -1.54
C ALA A 433 -23.91 -3.52 -2.70
N SER A 434 -24.72 -2.54 -3.08
CA SER A 434 -25.67 -2.60 -4.20
C SER A 434 -26.15 -1.20 -4.56
N ALA A 435 -26.65 -1.01 -5.79
CA ALA A 435 -27.48 0.14 -6.15
C ALA A 435 -28.72 0.28 -5.25
N ALA A 436 -29.23 -0.84 -4.73
CA ALA A 436 -30.32 -0.87 -3.76
C ALA A 436 -29.99 -0.16 -2.43
N ALA A 437 -28.73 0.10 -2.14
CA ALA A 437 -28.32 0.92 -0.99
C ALA A 437 -28.66 2.41 -1.17
N PHE A 438 -28.85 2.87 -2.40
CA PHE A 438 -29.17 4.27 -2.70
C PHE A 438 -30.65 4.52 -2.94
N LEU A 439 -31.42 3.47 -3.24
CA LEU A 439 -32.81 3.58 -3.69
C LEU A 439 -33.76 2.81 -2.76
N PRO A 440 -34.86 3.44 -2.30
CA PRO A 440 -35.96 2.73 -1.67
C PRO A 440 -36.73 1.95 -2.74
N TRP A 441 -36.37 0.68 -2.95
CA TRP A 441 -37.03 -0.17 -3.94
C TRP A 441 -38.15 -0.98 -3.29
N PRO A 442 -39.38 -0.91 -3.80
CA PRO A 442 -40.48 -1.74 -3.33
C PRO A 442 -40.10 -3.24 -3.42
N SER A 443 -40.58 -4.04 -2.48
CA SER A 443 -40.29 -5.49 -2.37
C SER A 443 -38.84 -5.89 -2.12
N LEU A 444 -37.94 -4.95 -1.88
CA LEU A 444 -36.53 -5.23 -1.53
C LEU A 444 -36.16 -4.68 -0.14
N ALA A 445 -37.12 -4.47 0.75
CA ALA A 445 -36.87 -3.81 2.04
C ALA A 445 -35.71 -4.46 2.82
N ALA A 446 -35.74 -5.77 3.05
CA ALA A 446 -34.71 -6.49 3.79
C ALA A 446 -33.36 -6.46 3.09
N TYR A 447 -33.33 -6.72 1.78
CA TYR A 447 -32.11 -6.66 0.98
C TYR A 447 -31.50 -5.26 0.96
N SER A 448 -32.28 -4.23 0.66
CA SER A 448 -31.82 -2.84 0.59
C SER A 448 -31.27 -2.36 1.93
N THR A 449 -31.94 -2.74 3.04
CA THR A 449 -31.48 -2.41 4.41
C THR A 449 -30.08 -2.99 4.67
N THR A 450 -29.86 -4.27 4.37
CA THR A 450 -28.53 -4.88 4.59
C THR A 450 -27.46 -4.24 3.70
N LYS A 451 -27.78 -3.93 2.44
CA LYS A 451 -26.81 -3.32 1.52
C LYS A 451 -26.52 -1.84 1.85
N ALA A 452 -27.50 -1.10 2.38
CA ALA A 452 -27.29 0.25 2.91
C ALA A 452 -26.41 0.23 4.17
N ALA A 453 -26.63 -0.74 5.07
CA ALA A 453 -25.80 -0.93 6.25
C ALA A 453 -24.34 -1.26 5.88
N VAL A 454 -24.10 -2.14 4.90
CA VAL A 454 -22.76 -2.47 4.39
C VAL A 454 -22.08 -1.24 3.78
N LEU A 455 -22.80 -0.42 3.01
CA LEU A 455 -22.27 0.81 2.46
C LEU A 455 -21.82 1.80 3.55
N SER A 456 -22.65 1.99 4.57
CA SER A 456 -22.36 2.84 5.73
C SER A 456 -21.15 2.32 6.51
N LEU A 457 -21.09 1.01 6.78
CA LEU A 457 -19.97 0.35 7.43
C LEU A 457 -18.64 0.61 6.68
N ALA A 458 -18.65 0.41 5.36
CA ALA A 458 -17.45 0.64 4.55
C ALA A 458 -16.94 2.09 4.62
N GLN A 459 -17.85 3.07 4.64
CA GLN A 459 -17.50 4.49 4.75
C GLN A 459 -16.90 4.83 6.13
N SER A 460 -17.45 4.24 7.20
CA SER A 460 -16.93 4.42 8.57
C SER A 460 -15.54 3.78 8.71
N LEU A 461 -15.38 2.52 8.31
CA LEU A 461 -14.11 1.81 8.35
C LEU A 461 -13.01 2.47 7.50
N ARG A 462 -13.39 3.09 6.38
CA ARG A 462 -12.42 3.83 5.56
C ARG A 462 -11.74 4.96 6.32
N THR A 463 -12.49 5.66 7.17
CA THR A 463 -11.93 6.74 7.99
C THR A 463 -11.12 6.18 9.16
N GLU A 464 -11.63 5.14 9.79
CA GLU A 464 -11.01 4.49 10.95
C GLU A 464 -9.66 3.84 10.60
N LEU A 465 -9.60 3.15 9.45
CA LEU A 465 -8.40 2.41 9.01
C LEU A 465 -7.41 3.25 8.19
N LEU A 466 -7.75 4.51 7.92
CA LEU A 466 -6.88 5.42 7.17
C LEU A 466 -5.48 5.59 7.78
N PRO A 467 -5.30 5.73 9.12
CA PRO A 467 -3.98 5.82 9.72
C PRO A 467 -3.07 4.61 9.45
N HIS A 468 -3.66 3.42 9.30
CA HIS A 468 -2.95 2.18 9.00
C HIS A 468 -2.68 1.97 7.49
N GLY A 469 -3.00 2.96 6.66
CA GLY A 469 -2.81 2.84 5.21
C GLY A 469 -3.76 1.84 4.54
N ILE A 470 -4.81 1.38 5.23
CA ILE A 470 -5.77 0.42 4.70
C ILE A 470 -6.90 1.19 4.01
N GLY A 471 -7.05 0.92 2.71
CA GLY A 471 -8.16 1.43 1.93
C GLY A 471 -9.43 0.59 2.13
N VAL A 472 -10.61 1.23 2.03
CA VAL A 472 -11.90 0.50 2.04
C VAL A 472 -12.73 0.98 0.85
N SER A 473 -13.19 0.04 0.02
CA SER A 473 -13.99 0.29 -1.18
C SER A 473 -15.32 -0.41 -1.12
N ALA A 474 -16.41 0.33 -1.29
CA ALA A 474 -17.74 -0.23 -1.47
C ALA A 474 -18.08 -0.28 -2.97
N ILE A 475 -18.27 -1.47 -3.51
CA ILE A 475 -18.74 -1.69 -4.88
C ILE A 475 -20.26 -1.76 -4.84
N CYS A 476 -20.91 -0.97 -5.69
CA CYS A 476 -22.37 -0.87 -5.72
C CYS A 476 -22.89 -1.28 -7.11
N PRO A 477 -22.99 -2.59 -7.40
CA PRO A 477 -23.59 -3.06 -8.65
C PRO A 477 -25.09 -2.78 -8.69
N GLY A 478 -25.62 -2.55 -9.89
CA GLY A 478 -27.05 -2.59 -10.15
C GLY A 478 -27.48 -3.99 -10.60
N ILE A 479 -28.19 -4.05 -11.73
CA ILE A 479 -28.67 -5.30 -12.29
C ILE A 479 -27.55 -6.00 -13.06
N VAL A 480 -27.05 -7.11 -12.53
CA VAL A 480 -25.95 -7.93 -13.08
C VAL A 480 -26.41 -9.36 -13.27
N ALA A 481 -26.16 -9.92 -14.44
CA ALA A 481 -26.51 -11.31 -14.76
C ALA A 481 -25.60 -12.28 -13.99
N THR A 482 -26.05 -12.76 -12.84
CA THR A 482 -25.35 -13.71 -11.98
C THR A 482 -26.26 -14.85 -11.57
N ASN A 483 -25.69 -15.92 -11.01
CA ASN A 483 -26.46 -17.04 -10.48
C ASN A 483 -27.30 -16.68 -9.24
N ASN A 484 -27.06 -15.52 -8.62
CA ASN A 484 -27.78 -15.06 -7.43
C ASN A 484 -29.32 -14.97 -7.65
N THR A 485 -29.75 -14.68 -8.88
CA THR A 485 -31.19 -14.65 -9.23
C THR A 485 -31.85 -16.01 -9.12
N ASN A 486 -31.11 -17.11 -9.35
CA ASN A 486 -31.61 -18.48 -9.22
C ASN A 486 -31.72 -18.94 -7.75
N THR A 487 -31.06 -18.25 -6.83
CA THR A 487 -31.05 -18.53 -5.39
C THR A 487 -31.77 -17.45 -4.57
N THR A 488 -32.30 -16.42 -5.22
CA THR A 488 -33.07 -15.36 -4.56
C THR A 488 -34.34 -15.93 -3.94
N ARG A 489 -34.54 -15.66 -2.64
CA ARG A 489 -35.78 -15.97 -1.94
C ARG A 489 -36.87 -14.98 -2.31
N PHE A 490 -38.01 -15.48 -2.83
CA PHE A 490 -39.21 -14.68 -3.10
C PHE A 490 -40.26 -14.93 -2.00
N VAL A 491 -40.30 -14.04 -1.03
CA VAL A 491 -41.15 -14.16 0.16
C VAL A 491 -42.63 -14.05 -0.22
N GLY A 492 -43.49 -14.81 0.46
CA GLY A 492 -44.93 -14.85 0.23
C GLY A 492 -45.36 -15.67 -0.98
N GLN A 493 -44.43 -16.42 -1.61
CA GLN A 493 -44.70 -17.29 -2.77
C GLN A 493 -44.54 -18.77 -2.38
N ASP A 494 -45.35 -19.62 -2.99
CA ASP A 494 -45.15 -21.07 -2.89
C ASP A 494 -43.92 -21.50 -3.73
N ALA A 495 -43.46 -22.73 -3.56
CA ALA A 495 -42.24 -23.24 -4.20
C ALA A 495 -42.29 -23.22 -5.75
N GLN A 496 -43.45 -23.30 -6.38
CA GLN A 496 -43.58 -23.23 -7.81
C GLN A 496 -43.53 -21.77 -8.31
N ALA A 497 -44.28 -20.88 -7.67
CA ALA A 497 -44.28 -19.45 -7.98
C ALA A 497 -42.90 -18.82 -7.74
N GLU A 498 -42.18 -19.27 -6.71
CA GLU A 498 -40.81 -18.85 -6.45
C GLU A 498 -39.86 -19.27 -7.57
N ARG A 499 -39.88 -20.53 -8.04
CA ARG A 499 -39.09 -20.98 -9.19
C ARG A 499 -39.41 -20.19 -10.46
N ASP A 500 -40.69 -19.93 -10.73
CA ASP A 500 -41.12 -19.12 -11.88
C ASP A 500 -40.62 -17.67 -11.79
N SER A 501 -40.60 -17.09 -10.61
CA SER A 501 -40.07 -15.75 -10.34
C SER A 501 -38.55 -15.69 -10.49
N GLN A 502 -37.84 -16.72 -10.03
CA GLN A 502 -36.39 -16.88 -10.22
C GLN A 502 -36.04 -16.95 -11.72
N GLN A 503 -36.74 -17.80 -12.48
CA GLN A 503 -36.51 -17.95 -13.91
C GLN A 503 -36.80 -16.65 -14.69
N ARG A 504 -37.93 -15.98 -14.40
CA ARG A 504 -38.28 -14.69 -15.01
C ARG A 504 -37.24 -13.61 -14.74
N THR A 505 -36.79 -13.53 -13.48
CA THR A 505 -35.77 -12.55 -13.07
C THR A 505 -34.43 -12.85 -13.74
N THR A 506 -34.02 -14.10 -13.80
CA THR A 506 -32.79 -14.53 -14.47
C THR A 506 -32.83 -14.19 -15.96
N ALA A 507 -33.94 -14.50 -16.64
CA ALA A 507 -34.12 -14.16 -18.06
C ALA A 507 -34.12 -12.64 -18.32
N MET A 508 -34.72 -11.86 -17.43
CA MET A 508 -34.69 -10.38 -17.51
C MET A 508 -33.27 -9.84 -17.35
N TYR A 509 -32.47 -10.36 -16.38
CA TYR A 509 -31.10 -9.91 -16.15
C TYR A 509 -30.18 -10.31 -17.31
N ALA A 510 -30.35 -11.52 -17.85
CA ALA A 510 -29.57 -11.99 -19.00
C ALA A 510 -29.75 -11.09 -20.24
N LYS A 511 -30.97 -10.56 -20.50
CA LYS A 511 -31.24 -9.64 -21.62
C LYS A 511 -30.46 -8.33 -21.54
N ARG A 512 -29.97 -7.92 -20.38
CA ARG A 512 -29.21 -6.66 -20.23
C ARG A 512 -27.74 -6.80 -20.64
N HIS A 513 -27.23 -8.00 -20.87
CA HIS A 513 -25.84 -8.28 -21.25
C HIS A 513 -24.80 -7.59 -20.35
N TYR A 514 -25.10 -7.43 -19.07
CA TYR A 514 -24.18 -6.89 -18.07
C TYR A 514 -23.69 -8.03 -17.17
N GLY A 515 -22.56 -8.63 -17.57
CA GLY A 515 -21.99 -9.77 -16.87
C GLY A 515 -21.17 -9.38 -15.63
N PRO A 516 -20.88 -10.35 -14.76
CA PRO A 516 -20.07 -10.14 -13.56
C PRO A 516 -18.62 -9.71 -13.86
N GLU A 517 -18.11 -9.96 -15.08
CA GLU A 517 -16.76 -9.56 -15.52
C GLU A 517 -16.58 -8.04 -15.53
N ARG A 518 -17.64 -7.30 -15.87
CA ARG A 518 -17.61 -5.84 -15.82
C ARG A 518 -17.54 -5.33 -14.39
N VAL A 519 -18.18 -6.03 -13.46
CA VAL A 519 -18.07 -5.70 -12.02
C VAL A 519 -16.67 -6.02 -11.53
N ALA A 520 -16.11 -7.16 -11.93
CA ALA A 520 -14.73 -7.54 -11.61
C ALA A 520 -13.72 -6.47 -12.08
N THR A 521 -13.84 -6.00 -13.32
CA THR A 521 -13.02 -4.88 -13.83
C THR A 521 -13.15 -3.63 -12.98
N ALA A 522 -14.35 -3.31 -12.52
CA ALA A 522 -14.60 -2.16 -11.63
C ALA A 522 -13.98 -2.38 -10.25
N VAL A 523 -14.01 -3.61 -9.71
CA VAL A 523 -13.33 -3.96 -8.45
C VAL A 523 -11.83 -3.73 -8.57
N LEU A 524 -11.17 -4.24 -9.62
CA LEU A 524 -9.73 -4.04 -9.84
C LEU A 524 -9.39 -2.55 -9.94
N LYS A 525 -10.22 -1.77 -10.62
CA LYS A 525 -10.07 -0.31 -10.67
C LYS A 525 -10.19 0.32 -9.30
N ALA A 526 -11.23 -0.06 -8.53
CA ALA A 526 -11.47 0.50 -7.19
C ALA A 526 -10.30 0.23 -6.24
N VAL A 527 -9.73 -0.95 -6.29
CA VAL A 527 -8.54 -1.34 -5.52
C VAL A 527 -7.32 -0.51 -5.93
N ARG A 528 -7.03 -0.45 -7.23
CA ARG A 528 -5.85 0.26 -7.75
C ARG A 528 -5.88 1.76 -7.49
N GLU A 529 -7.06 2.37 -7.61
CA GLU A 529 -7.27 3.81 -7.45
C GLU A 529 -7.75 4.19 -6.05
N ASN A 530 -7.91 3.22 -5.15
CA ASN A 530 -8.43 3.38 -3.79
C ASN A 530 -9.75 4.16 -3.74
N ILE A 531 -10.72 3.78 -4.58
CA ILE A 531 -12.02 4.46 -4.70
C ILE A 531 -12.92 4.07 -3.51
N ALA A 532 -13.45 5.06 -2.80
CA ALA A 532 -14.27 4.82 -1.61
C ALA A 532 -15.61 4.15 -1.92
N VAL A 533 -16.35 4.67 -2.90
CA VAL A 533 -17.67 4.15 -3.30
C VAL A 533 -17.72 4.16 -4.82
N LEU A 534 -17.94 3.00 -5.43
CA LEU A 534 -17.99 2.84 -6.87
C LEU A 534 -19.34 2.24 -7.31
N PRO A 535 -20.30 3.06 -7.78
CA PRO A 535 -21.41 2.56 -8.57
C PRO A 535 -20.90 1.94 -9.88
N VAL A 536 -21.46 0.79 -10.30
CA VAL A 536 -20.85 0.04 -11.42
C VAL A 536 -21.72 0.07 -12.68
N THR A 537 -23.03 0.03 -12.53
CA THR A 537 -23.97 0.08 -13.68
C THR A 537 -24.51 1.50 -13.90
N PRO A 538 -25.02 1.84 -15.09
CA PRO A 538 -25.59 3.17 -15.33
C PRO A 538 -26.69 3.56 -14.34
N GLU A 539 -27.60 2.63 -14.01
CA GLU A 539 -28.65 2.87 -13.03
C GLU A 539 -28.09 3.05 -11.61
N ALA A 540 -26.99 2.38 -11.25
CA ALA A 540 -26.33 2.58 -9.96
C ALA A 540 -25.71 3.98 -9.86
N HIS A 541 -25.13 4.50 -10.94
CA HIS A 541 -24.62 5.88 -10.99
C HIS A 541 -25.75 6.89 -10.84
N LEU A 542 -26.86 6.71 -11.58
CA LEU A 542 -28.02 7.59 -11.48
C LEU A 542 -28.62 7.55 -10.07
N ALA A 543 -28.70 6.36 -9.47
CA ALA A 543 -29.18 6.18 -8.10
C ALA A 543 -28.29 6.89 -7.08
N ALA A 544 -26.98 6.74 -7.18
CA ALA A 544 -26.02 7.36 -6.28
C ALA A 544 -26.02 8.90 -6.39
N VAL A 545 -26.13 9.45 -7.61
CA VAL A 545 -26.25 10.90 -7.83
C VAL A 545 -27.60 11.41 -7.36
N GLY A 546 -28.69 10.73 -7.76
CA GLY A 546 -30.05 11.13 -7.40
C GLY A 546 -30.29 11.15 -5.90
N SER A 547 -29.81 10.15 -5.16
CA SER A 547 -29.93 10.08 -3.71
C SER A 547 -29.26 11.25 -2.97
N ARG A 548 -28.21 11.82 -3.56
CA ARG A 548 -27.46 12.96 -3.00
C ARG A 548 -28.05 14.32 -3.38
N LEU A 549 -28.45 14.47 -4.66
CA LEU A 549 -28.89 15.77 -5.19
C LEU A 549 -30.37 16.02 -4.97
N SER A 550 -31.21 14.99 -5.06
CA SER A 550 -32.65 15.13 -4.93
C SER A 550 -33.31 13.87 -4.34
N PRO A 551 -33.22 13.65 -3.03
CA PRO A 551 -33.87 12.50 -2.37
C PRO A 551 -35.38 12.45 -2.58
N GLY A 552 -36.02 13.61 -2.82
CA GLY A 552 -37.46 13.72 -3.12
C GLY A 552 -37.82 13.09 -4.47
N VAL A 553 -37.04 13.35 -5.50
CA VAL A 553 -37.25 12.77 -6.85
C VAL A 553 -37.01 11.26 -6.81
N VAL A 554 -36.02 10.80 -6.09
CA VAL A 554 -35.75 9.36 -5.93
C VAL A 554 -36.95 8.65 -5.26
N ARG A 555 -37.51 9.24 -4.21
CA ARG A 555 -38.74 8.72 -3.55
C ARG A 555 -39.94 8.75 -4.48
N TRP A 556 -40.07 9.79 -5.30
CA TRP A 556 -41.14 9.90 -6.28
C TRP A 556 -41.03 8.82 -7.37
N LEU A 557 -39.84 8.58 -7.93
CA LEU A 557 -39.57 7.49 -8.87
C LEU A 557 -39.89 6.11 -8.29
N GLY A 558 -39.59 5.88 -7.00
CA GLY A 558 -39.95 4.64 -6.30
C GLY A 558 -41.43 4.34 -6.25
N LYS A 559 -42.31 5.38 -6.25
CA LYS A 559 -43.77 5.19 -6.31
C LYS A 559 -44.23 4.65 -7.67
N TRP A 560 -43.57 5.04 -8.77
CA TRP A 560 -43.91 4.58 -10.14
C TRP A 560 -43.43 3.16 -10.44
N ALA A 561 -42.43 2.68 -9.69
CA ALA A 561 -41.94 1.31 -9.81
C ALA A 561 -42.93 0.27 -9.24
N ASN A 562 -43.95 0.70 -8.52
CA ASN A 562 -45.00 -0.15 -7.98
C ASN A 562 -46.37 0.47 -8.29
N PRO A 563 -46.94 0.25 -9.49
CA PRO A 563 -48.28 0.75 -9.78
C PRO A 563 -49.27 0.19 -8.75
N PRO A 564 -50.26 0.97 -8.32
CA PRO A 564 -51.30 0.47 -7.41
C PRO A 564 -51.98 -0.75 -8.05
N ARG A 565 -52.18 -1.78 -7.22
CA ARG A 565 -52.91 -3.01 -7.58
C ARG A 565 -54.32 -2.69 -7.99
#